data_ec90619f6e5ac8b23e75304185df9350
#
_entry.id   ec90619f6e5ac8b23e75304185df9350
#
_cell.length_a   1.000
_cell.length_b   1.000
_cell.length_c   1.000
_cell.angle_alpha   90.00
_cell.angle_beta   90.00
_cell.angle_gamma   90.00
#
_symmetry.space_group_name_H-M   'P 1'
#
loop_
_entity.id
_entity.type
_entity.pdbx_description
1 polymer ?
#
loop_
_entity_poly.entity_id
_entity_poly.type
_entity_poly.pdbx_seq_one_letter_code
_entity_poly.pdbx_strand_id
1 'polypeptide(L)'
;LNVRKSAKEREIETVEWEKKYKKFESYSQPRIVSVNIHVDLFPKSRNVSASGQYVMVNKTKEIIDSIFLNHNRGISTFEFSKENSLVLEDTIYHFDIYKLKEPLIPGDSLNLNFTVKNQPNTFLRNNSPVIYNGTFVNNFTLFPSLGYSGGELRDDKTREKYGLPPNKLKPHPSDTTALGNTYISNDSDWIDFEAVVSTSKDQIAIAPGYLQKEWIEDDRRYFHYKMDS
;
A
#
# COMPACT_ATOMS: atom_id res chain seq x y z
N LEU A 1 16.16 -0.01 -22.77
CA LEU A 1 17.13 0.85 -22.09
C LEU A 1 16.67 0.99 -20.64
N ASN A 2 17.50 0.55 -19.68
CA ASN A 2 17.27 0.79 -18.26
C ASN A 2 17.51 2.29 -17.97
N VAL A 3 16.48 3.10 -17.95
CA VAL A 3 16.59 4.50 -17.52
C VAL A 3 16.72 4.50 -16.00
N ARG A 4 17.93 4.68 -15.50
CA ARG A 4 18.17 4.91 -14.07
C ARG A 4 18.01 6.39 -13.79
N LYS A 5 17.03 6.72 -12.97
CA LYS A 5 16.90 8.09 -12.46
C LYS A 5 18.09 8.41 -11.54
N SER A 6 18.71 9.54 -11.74
CA SER A 6 19.72 10.10 -10.84
C SER A 6 19.13 10.42 -9.46
N ALA A 7 19.97 10.65 -8.48
CA ALA A 7 19.52 11.08 -7.15
C ALA A 7 18.73 12.41 -7.24
N LYS A 8 19.18 13.32 -8.09
CA LYS A 8 18.54 14.63 -8.32
C LYS A 8 17.15 14.49 -8.96
N GLU A 9 16.98 13.59 -9.93
CA GLU A 9 15.67 13.35 -10.56
C GLU A 9 14.69 12.76 -9.55
N ARG A 10 15.12 11.82 -8.71
CA ARG A 10 14.28 11.28 -7.61
C ARG A 10 13.92 12.36 -6.60
N GLU A 11 14.85 13.24 -6.24
CA GLU A 11 14.60 14.37 -5.35
C GLU A 11 13.53 15.30 -5.93
N ILE A 12 13.63 15.65 -7.22
CA ILE A 12 12.64 16.48 -7.92
C ILE A 12 11.27 15.79 -7.94
N GLU A 13 11.19 14.51 -8.26
CA GLU A 13 9.92 13.77 -8.25
C GLU A 13 9.26 13.77 -6.86
N THR A 14 10.07 13.62 -5.80
CA THR A 14 9.58 13.70 -4.42
C THR A 14 8.99 15.09 -4.13
N VAL A 15 9.66 16.14 -4.56
CA VAL A 15 9.18 17.52 -4.40
C VAL A 15 7.88 17.76 -5.16
N GLU A 16 7.80 17.29 -6.41
CA GLU A 16 6.60 17.44 -7.24
C GLU A 16 5.41 16.66 -6.66
N TRP A 17 5.64 15.44 -6.19
CA TRP A 17 4.68 14.65 -5.44
C TRP A 17 4.15 15.43 -4.24
N GLU A 18 5.03 15.94 -3.38
CA GLU A 18 4.65 16.66 -2.18
C GLU A 18 3.85 17.92 -2.52
N LYS A 19 4.33 18.74 -3.47
CA LYS A 19 3.63 19.96 -3.90
C LYS A 19 2.24 19.68 -4.46
N LYS A 20 2.06 18.56 -5.15
CA LYS A 20 0.79 18.19 -5.79
C LYS A 20 -0.22 17.61 -4.80
N TYR A 21 0.25 16.76 -3.86
CA TYR A 21 -0.63 15.89 -3.09
C TYR A 21 -0.64 16.14 -1.58
N LYS A 22 0.31 16.91 -1.02
CA LYS A 22 0.33 17.20 0.43
C LYS A 22 -0.94 17.88 0.94
N LYS A 23 -1.67 18.59 0.08
CA LYS A 23 -2.99 19.17 0.41
C LYS A 23 -4.00 18.12 0.90
N PHE A 24 -3.81 16.86 0.57
CA PHE A 24 -4.67 15.74 0.98
C PHE A 24 -4.24 15.09 2.31
N GLU A 25 -3.12 15.51 2.92
CA GLU A 25 -2.60 14.96 4.17
C GLU A 25 -3.61 15.02 5.32
N SER A 26 -4.41 16.09 5.37
CA SER A 26 -5.40 16.32 6.43
C SER A 26 -6.76 15.67 6.19
N TYR A 27 -6.97 15.04 5.03
CA TYR A 27 -8.26 14.41 4.71
C TYR A 27 -8.39 13.07 5.45
N SER A 28 -9.49 12.92 6.17
CA SER A 28 -9.84 11.68 6.84
C SER A 28 -9.94 10.54 5.85
N GLN A 29 -9.34 9.40 6.19
CA GLN A 29 -9.41 8.16 5.43
C GLN A 29 -9.83 7.01 6.34
N PRO A 30 -10.49 5.98 5.82
CA PRO A 30 -10.84 4.81 6.63
C PRO A 30 -9.60 4.03 6.99
N ARG A 31 -9.66 3.25 8.07
CA ARG A 31 -8.59 2.36 8.50
C ARG A 31 -8.88 0.93 8.08
N ILE A 32 -7.86 0.23 7.64
CA ILE A 32 -7.94 -1.19 7.32
C ILE A 32 -8.01 -1.96 8.63
N VAL A 33 -9.06 -2.77 8.81
CA VAL A 33 -9.31 -3.58 10.00
C VAL A 33 -9.26 -5.08 9.72
N SER A 34 -9.37 -5.49 8.44
CA SER A 34 -9.19 -6.87 8.04
C SER A 34 -8.51 -6.95 6.69
N VAL A 35 -7.61 -7.91 6.56
CA VAL A 35 -6.83 -8.21 5.36
C VAL A 35 -6.93 -9.69 5.05
N ASN A 36 -7.48 -10.04 3.89
CA ASN A 36 -7.46 -11.39 3.35
C ASN A 36 -6.78 -11.35 1.99
N ILE A 37 -5.67 -12.09 1.82
CA ILE A 37 -4.87 -12.05 0.59
C ILE A 37 -4.44 -13.43 0.13
N HIS A 38 -4.35 -13.57 -1.19
CA HIS A 38 -3.70 -14.68 -1.86
C HIS A 38 -2.53 -14.16 -2.70
N VAL A 39 -1.34 -14.71 -2.52
CA VAL A 39 -0.12 -14.25 -3.16
C VAL A 39 0.61 -15.40 -3.82
N ASP A 40 0.83 -15.31 -5.12
CA ASP A 40 1.60 -16.27 -5.90
C ASP A 40 2.95 -15.66 -6.30
N LEU A 41 4.01 -16.15 -5.71
CA LEU A 41 5.39 -15.78 -6.04
C LEU A 41 5.96 -16.74 -7.08
N PHE A 42 6.56 -16.19 -8.12
CA PHE A 42 7.24 -16.94 -9.18
C PHE A 42 8.73 -16.54 -9.25
N PRO A 43 9.59 -17.06 -8.34
CA PRO A 43 10.96 -16.59 -8.19
C PRO A 43 11.80 -16.72 -9.47
N LYS A 44 11.62 -17.79 -10.24
CA LYS A 44 12.35 -18.03 -11.50
C LYS A 44 12.06 -17.00 -12.57
N SER A 45 10.80 -16.63 -12.75
CA SER A 45 10.37 -15.59 -13.70
C SER A 45 10.33 -14.18 -13.09
N ARG A 46 10.52 -14.07 -11.78
CA ARG A 46 10.44 -12.83 -11.02
C ARG A 46 9.07 -12.14 -11.10
N ASN A 47 8.02 -12.94 -11.31
CA ASN A 47 6.64 -12.47 -11.35
C ASN A 47 6.00 -12.60 -9.97
N VAL A 48 4.97 -11.78 -9.74
CA VAL A 48 4.05 -11.94 -8.63
C VAL A 48 2.63 -11.64 -9.09
N SER A 49 1.70 -12.45 -8.62
CA SER A 49 0.27 -12.21 -8.71
C SER A 49 -0.32 -12.21 -7.32
N ALA A 50 -1.16 -11.25 -7.02
CA ALA A 50 -1.87 -11.20 -5.76
C ALA A 50 -3.32 -10.80 -5.98
N SER A 51 -4.21 -11.35 -5.16
CA SER A 51 -5.59 -10.89 -5.02
C SER A 51 -5.90 -10.76 -3.54
N GLY A 52 -6.83 -9.88 -3.19
CA GLY A 52 -7.20 -9.72 -1.80
C GLY A 52 -8.42 -8.86 -1.59
N GLN A 53 -8.83 -8.86 -0.33
CA GLN A 53 -9.89 -8.02 0.16
C GLN A 53 -9.42 -7.29 1.42
N TYR A 54 -9.68 -5.99 1.48
CA TYR A 54 -9.62 -5.20 2.68
C TYR A 54 -11.02 -4.91 3.19
N VAL A 55 -11.21 -5.02 4.50
CA VAL A 55 -12.33 -4.39 5.20
C VAL A 55 -11.80 -3.13 5.86
N MET A 56 -12.41 -2.01 5.54
CA MET A 56 -12.03 -0.69 6.01
C MET A 56 -13.17 -0.08 6.81
N VAL A 57 -12.85 0.64 7.88
CA VAL A 57 -13.85 1.29 8.75
C VAL A 57 -13.50 2.76 8.93
N ASN A 58 -14.51 3.62 8.84
CA ASN A 58 -14.35 5.02 9.22
C ASN A 58 -14.31 5.13 10.76
N LYS A 59 -13.09 5.10 11.32
CA LYS A 59 -12.85 5.30 12.76
C LYS A 59 -12.68 6.77 13.15
N THR A 60 -12.89 7.70 12.21
CA THR A 60 -12.83 9.14 12.46
C THR A 60 -14.18 9.68 12.94
N LYS A 61 -14.21 10.94 13.31
CA LYS A 61 -15.46 11.66 13.63
C LYS A 61 -16.06 12.39 12.42
N GLU A 62 -15.40 12.31 11.27
CA GLU A 62 -15.76 13.04 10.05
C GLU A 62 -16.36 12.10 9.03
N ILE A 63 -17.14 12.68 8.12
CA ILE A 63 -17.68 11.96 6.96
C ILE A 63 -16.58 11.82 5.92
N ILE A 64 -16.38 10.61 5.39
CA ILE A 64 -15.41 10.32 4.33
C ILE A 64 -16.18 10.11 3.03
N ASP A 65 -16.01 11.02 2.09
CA ASP A 65 -16.66 10.96 0.78
C ASP A 65 -15.71 10.54 -0.36
N SER A 66 -14.43 10.51 -0.09
CA SER A 66 -13.40 10.21 -1.09
C SER A 66 -12.34 9.28 -0.53
N ILE A 67 -12.00 8.25 -1.29
CA ILE A 67 -10.95 7.29 -0.96
C ILE A 67 -9.73 7.61 -1.79
N PHE A 68 -8.59 7.81 -1.13
CA PHE A 68 -7.30 8.04 -1.77
C PHE A 68 -6.53 6.73 -1.77
N LEU A 69 -6.21 6.23 -2.95
CA LEU A 69 -5.59 4.93 -3.13
C LEU A 69 -4.22 5.08 -3.77
N ASN A 70 -3.19 4.61 -3.07
CA ASN A 70 -1.87 4.44 -3.66
C ASN A 70 -1.73 3.00 -4.12
N HIS A 71 -1.13 2.80 -5.29
CA HIS A 71 -0.87 1.47 -5.80
C HIS A 71 0.51 1.39 -6.45
N ASN A 72 0.98 0.20 -6.72
CA ASN A 72 2.30 0.01 -7.28
C ASN A 72 2.27 -0.11 -8.81
N ARG A 73 3.44 0.01 -9.41
CA ARG A 73 3.64 -0.23 -10.84
C ARG A 73 3.31 -1.68 -11.15
N GLY A 74 2.29 -1.89 -11.94
CA GLY A 74 1.81 -3.19 -12.35
C GLY A 74 0.41 -3.07 -12.89
N ILE A 75 -0.19 -4.18 -13.26
CA ILE A 75 -1.61 -4.21 -13.61
C ILE A 75 -2.38 -4.43 -12.31
N SER A 76 -3.19 -3.45 -11.95
CA SER A 76 -4.02 -3.53 -10.75
C SER A 76 -5.47 -3.24 -11.10
N THR A 77 -6.38 -3.91 -10.40
CA THR A 77 -7.82 -3.64 -10.46
C THR A 77 -8.34 -3.41 -9.06
N PHE A 78 -9.27 -2.49 -8.89
CA PHE A 78 -9.85 -2.11 -7.61
C PHE A 78 -11.37 -2.07 -7.73
N GLU A 79 -12.06 -2.72 -6.80
CA GLU A 79 -13.51 -2.77 -6.75
C GLU A 79 -13.99 -2.52 -5.32
N PHE A 80 -14.72 -1.45 -5.13
CA PHE A 80 -15.30 -1.08 -3.85
C PHE A 80 -16.72 -1.63 -3.71
N SER A 81 -17.12 -2.00 -2.49
CA SER A 81 -18.47 -2.49 -2.19
C SER A 81 -19.56 -1.41 -2.27
N LYS A 82 -19.17 -0.14 -2.27
CA LYS A 82 -20.09 1.00 -2.49
C LYS A 82 -19.88 1.61 -3.87
N GLU A 83 -20.95 2.10 -4.47
CA GLU A 83 -20.91 2.82 -5.75
C GLU A 83 -19.99 4.03 -5.67
N ASN A 84 -19.13 4.17 -6.64
CA ASN A 84 -18.10 5.19 -6.68
C ASN A 84 -17.78 5.62 -8.10
N SER A 85 -17.02 6.70 -8.23
CA SER A 85 -16.46 7.17 -9.50
C SER A 85 -14.98 7.52 -9.32
N LEU A 86 -14.15 7.14 -10.27
CA LEU A 86 -12.75 7.54 -10.35
C LEU A 86 -12.71 9.01 -10.80
N VAL A 87 -12.27 9.90 -9.90
CA VAL A 87 -12.24 11.35 -10.17
C VAL A 87 -10.83 11.88 -10.45
N LEU A 88 -9.82 11.11 -10.05
CA LEU A 88 -8.43 11.36 -10.39
C LEU A 88 -7.70 10.03 -10.58
N GLU A 89 -6.99 9.89 -11.69
CA GLU A 89 -6.04 8.81 -11.95
C GLU A 89 -4.67 9.44 -12.25
N ASP A 90 -3.68 9.13 -11.43
CA ASP A 90 -2.30 9.56 -11.68
C ASP A 90 -1.39 8.36 -11.96
N THR A 91 -1.17 8.11 -13.22
CA THR A 91 -0.33 6.98 -13.69
C THR A 91 1.17 7.20 -13.46
N ILE A 92 1.60 8.45 -13.16
CA ILE A 92 3.01 8.78 -12.88
C ILE A 92 3.35 8.42 -11.44
N TYR A 93 2.49 8.84 -10.51
CA TYR A 93 2.67 8.62 -9.08
C TYR A 93 1.87 7.44 -8.55
N HIS A 94 1.02 6.82 -9.38
CA HIS A 94 0.16 5.70 -9.00
C HIS A 94 -0.74 6.05 -7.82
N PHE A 95 -1.42 7.16 -7.95
CA PHE A 95 -2.31 7.72 -6.95
C PHE A 95 -3.67 8.04 -7.56
N ASP A 96 -4.69 7.38 -7.04
CA ASP A 96 -6.06 7.50 -7.54
C ASP A 96 -6.98 8.07 -6.47
N ILE A 97 -7.99 8.82 -6.87
CA ILE A 97 -9.05 9.31 -6.00
C ILE A 97 -10.38 8.79 -6.50
N TYR A 98 -11.06 8.04 -5.61
CA TYR A 98 -12.41 7.52 -5.83
C TYR A 98 -13.39 8.33 -4.99
N LYS A 99 -14.41 8.93 -5.63
CA LYS A 99 -15.51 9.61 -4.97
C LYS A 99 -16.64 8.63 -4.71
N LEU A 100 -17.02 8.45 -3.46
CA LEU A 100 -18.15 7.61 -3.09
C LEU A 100 -19.47 8.33 -3.39
N LYS A 101 -20.44 7.61 -3.92
CA LYS A 101 -21.81 8.16 -4.12
C LYS A 101 -22.50 8.34 -2.78
N GLU A 102 -22.33 7.39 -1.88
CA GLU A 102 -22.78 7.44 -0.49
C GLU A 102 -21.56 7.54 0.41
N PRO A 103 -21.30 8.68 1.06
CA PRO A 103 -20.17 8.85 1.96
C PRO A 103 -20.21 7.89 3.15
N LEU A 104 -19.05 7.58 3.71
CA LEU A 104 -18.92 6.80 4.94
C LEU A 104 -19.10 7.73 6.14
N ILE A 105 -20.19 7.54 6.89
CA ILE A 105 -20.34 8.18 8.20
C ILE A 105 -19.44 7.49 9.24
N PRO A 106 -19.16 8.12 10.39
CA PRO A 106 -18.40 7.48 11.48
C PRO A 106 -18.97 6.11 11.85
N GLY A 107 -18.11 5.09 11.85
CA GLY A 107 -18.46 3.68 12.10
C GLY A 107 -18.82 2.87 10.87
N ASP A 108 -19.09 3.49 9.73
CA ASP A 108 -19.37 2.76 8.49
C ASP A 108 -18.18 1.96 7.99
N SER A 109 -18.47 0.86 7.30
CA SER A 109 -17.48 0.01 6.65
C SER A 109 -17.54 0.10 5.13
N LEU A 110 -16.41 -0.21 4.50
CA LEU A 110 -16.22 -0.29 3.05
C LEU A 110 -15.29 -1.45 2.74
N ASN A 111 -15.67 -2.32 1.81
CA ASN A 111 -14.78 -3.37 1.32
C ASN A 111 -14.08 -2.91 0.05
N LEU A 112 -12.82 -3.28 -0.09
CA LEU A 112 -12.03 -3.13 -1.31
C LEU A 112 -11.54 -4.50 -1.73
N ASN A 113 -12.01 -4.99 -2.88
CA ASN A 113 -11.41 -6.13 -3.57
C ASN A 113 -10.35 -5.61 -4.55
N PHE A 114 -9.22 -6.29 -4.62
CA PHE A 114 -8.16 -5.89 -5.53
C PHE A 114 -7.43 -7.09 -6.14
N THR A 115 -6.88 -6.87 -7.32
CA THR A 115 -5.86 -7.74 -7.91
C THR A 115 -4.63 -6.92 -8.27
N VAL A 116 -3.46 -7.52 -8.11
CA VAL A 116 -2.18 -6.92 -8.49
C VAL A 116 -1.36 -7.95 -9.24
N LYS A 117 -0.83 -7.58 -10.41
CA LYS A 117 0.09 -8.41 -11.19
C LYS A 117 1.33 -7.61 -11.51
N ASN A 118 2.47 -8.09 -11.10
CA ASN A 118 3.75 -7.54 -11.51
C ASN A 118 4.51 -8.58 -12.34
N GLN A 119 4.64 -8.29 -13.62
CA GLN A 119 5.33 -9.12 -14.61
C GLN A 119 6.44 -8.27 -15.25
N PRO A 120 7.65 -8.27 -14.68
CA PRO A 120 8.74 -7.46 -15.20
C PRO A 120 9.11 -7.91 -16.61
N ASN A 121 9.43 -6.95 -17.44
CA ASN A 121 10.02 -7.23 -18.74
C ASN A 121 11.38 -7.93 -18.52
N THR A 122 11.61 -9.05 -19.19
CA THR A 122 12.84 -9.86 -19.09
C THR A 122 14.12 -9.06 -19.40
N PHE A 123 14.02 -7.99 -20.17
CA PHE A 123 15.13 -7.10 -20.49
C PHE A 123 15.38 -6.00 -19.45
N LEU A 124 14.43 -5.76 -18.52
CA LEU A 124 14.52 -4.73 -17.48
C LEU A 124 14.78 -5.39 -16.12
N ARG A 125 16.04 -5.55 -15.76
CA ARG A 125 16.49 -6.33 -14.59
C ARG A 125 15.96 -5.87 -13.22
N ASN A 126 15.37 -4.67 -13.08
CA ASN A 126 15.15 -4.05 -11.77
C ASN A 126 13.70 -3.68 -11.44
N ASN A 127 12.69 -4.17 -12.17
CA ASN A 127 11.29 -3.77 -11.97
C ASN A 127 10.43 -4.80 -11.23
N SER A 128 11.01 -5.78 -10.56
CA SER A 128 10.25 -6.74 -9.78
C SER A 128 10.65 -6.69 -8.31
N PRO A 129 9.69 -6.72 -7.38
CA PRO A 129 9.96 -6.95 -5.97
C PRO A 129 10.42 -8.41 -5.70
N VAL A 130 10.20 -9.32 -6.66
CA VAL A 130 10.55 -10.74 -6.54
C VAL A 130 11.99 -10.98 -6.96
N ILE A 131 12.75 -11.62 -6.10
CA ILE A 131 14.12 -12.09 -6.35
C ILE A 131 14.20 -13.60 -6.13
N TYR A 132 15.15 -14.25 -6.82
CA TYR A 132 15.21 -15.70 -6.91
C TYR A 132 15.39 -16.40 -5.55
N ASN A 133 16.21 -15.85 -4.67
CA ASN A 133 16.65 -16.49 -3.44
C ASN A 133 16.28 -15.75 -2.15
N GLY A 134 15.25 -14.92 -2.19
CA GLY A 134 14.75 -14.25 -0.99
C GLY A 134 13.93 -13.01 -1.33
N THR A 135 12.61 -13.13 -1.35
CA THR A 135 11.67 -12.05 -1.65
C THR A 135 11.06 -11.51 -0.36
N PHE A 136 11.02 -10.19 -0.23
CA PHE A 136 10.24 -9.50 0.80
C PHE A 136 9.26 -8.55 0.13
N VAL A 137 7.99 -8.71 0.44
CA VAL A 137 6.90 -7.84 -0.03
C VAL A 137 6.09 -7.34 1.15
N ASN A 138 5.58 -6.14 1.04
CA ASN A 138 4.69 -5.52 2.02
C ASN A 138 3.67 -4.62 1.31
N ASN A 139 2.81 -3.95 2.08
CA ASN A 139 1.82 -3.03 1.58
C ASN A 139 2.42 -1.84 0.79
N PHE A 140 3.66 -1.43 1.05
CA PHE A 140 4.31 -0.35 0.30
C PHE A 140 4.92 -0.80 -1.03
N THR A 141 5.18 -2.09 -1.20
CA THR A 141 5.86 -2.63 -2.38
C THR A 141 4.96 -3.39 -3.33
N LEU A 142 3.82 -3.90 -2.87
CA LEU A 142 2.94 -4.74 -3.69
C LEU A 142 1.46 -4.36 -3.55
N PHE A 143 0.97 -4.16 -2.33
CA PHE A 143 -0.46 -3.99 -2.09
C PHE A 143 -0.91 -2.53 -2.14
N PRO A 144 -2.20 -2.25 -2.37
CA PRO A 144 -2.71 -0.89 -2.27
C PRO A 144 -2.66 -0.37 -0.83
N SER A 145 -2.46 0.93 -0.67
CA SER A 145 -2.49 1.64 0.62
C SER A 145 -3.35 2.90 0.53
N LEU A 146 -3.84 3.37 1.66
CA LEU A 146 -4.80 4.47 1.71
C LEU A 146 -4.18 5.78 2.15
N GLY A 147 -4.76 6.87 1.68
CA GLY A 147 -4.43 8.23 2.09
C GLY A 147 -3.16 8.79 1.46
N TYR A 148 -2.83 10.02 1.80
CA TYR A 148 -1.56 10.61 1.41
C TYR A 148 -0.43 9.88 2.14
N SER A 149 0.36 9.14 1.41
CA SER A 149 1.53 8.44 1.96
C SER A 149 2.78 9.25 1.65
N GLY A 150 3.50 9.63 2.72
CA GLY A 150 4.66 10.49 2.57
C GLY A 150 5.84 9.81 1.89
N GLY A 151 6.30 10.38 0.82
CA GLY A 151 7.67 10.24 0.31
C GLY A 151 8.38 11.58 0.45
N GLU A 152 8.15 12.31 1.54
CA GLU A 152 8.61 13.67 1.71
C GLU A 152 10.13 13.78 1.87
N LEU A 153 10.69 14.89 1.41
CA LEU A 153 12.09 15.20 1.68
C LEU A 153 12.27 15.37 3.20
N ARG A 154 13.27 14.69 3.76
CA ARG A 154 13.52 14.71 5.21
C ARG A 154 14.46 15.83 5.66
N ASP A 155 15.33 16.30 4.76
CA ASP A 155 16.33 17.31 5.09
C ASP A 155 15.77 18.72 4.87
N ASP A 156 15.72 19.53 5.91
CA ASP A 156 15.13 20.86 5.88
C ASP A 156 15.87 21.83 4.96
N LYS A 157 17.20 21.70 4.82
CA LYS A 157 17.97 22.53 3.87
C LYS A 157 17.60 22.21 2.42
N THR A 158 17.41 20.93 2.13
CA THR A 158 16.95 20.51 0.81
C THR A 158 15.51 20.97 0.57
N ARG A 159 14.66 20.95 1.59
CA ARG A 159 13.28 21.47 1.52
C ARG A 159 13.26 22.95 1.19
N GLU A 160 14.06 23.74 1.90
CA GLU A 160 14.22 25.19 1.68
C GLU A 160 14.66 25.51 0.24
N LYS A 161 15.63 24.77 -0.31
CA LYS A 161 16.09 24.87 -1.70
C LYS A 161 14.95 24.76 -2.73
N TYR A 162 13.90 23.99 -2.42
CA TYR A 162 12.74 23.80 -3.29
C TYR A 162 11.51 24.62 -2.87
N GLY A 163 11.65 25.50 -1.89
CA GLY A 163 10.58 26.34 -1.38
C GLY A 163 9.51 25.57 -0.63
N LEU A 164 9.88 24.43 -0.02
CA LEU A 164 9.02 23.65 0.86
C LEU A 164 9.19 24.11 2.30
N PRO A 165 8.11 24.12 3.11
CA PRO A 165 8.21 24.41 4.53
C PRO A 165 9.03 23.33 5.25
N PRO A 166 9.67 23.64 6.40
CA PRO A 166 10.39 22.65 7.19
C PRO A 166 9.45 21.51 7.62
N ASN A 167 10.03 20.33 7.89
CA ASN A 167 9.25 19.20 8.37
C ASN A 167 8.60 19.52 9.71
N LYS A 168 7.36 19.10 9.88
CA LYS A 168 6.71 19.14 11.20
C LYS A 168 7.45 18.19 12.13
N LEU A 169 7.84 18.68 13.29
CA LEU A 169 8.37 17.83 14.34
C LEU A 169 7.28 16.87 14.85
N LYS A 170 7.70 15.67 15.24
CA LYS A 170 6.78 14.78 15.95
C LYS A 170 6.30 15.44 17.24
N PRO A 171 5.03 15.21 17.62
CA PRO A 171 4.53 15.70 18.90
C PRO A 171 5.41 15.28 20.07
N HIS A 172 5.47 16.11 21.10
CA HIS A 172 6.20 15.77 22.33
C HIS A 172 5.56 14.54 22.99
N PRO A 173 6.33 13.64 23.63
CA PRO A 173 5.78 12.45 24.31
C PRO A 173 4.70 12.73 25.36
N SER A 174 4.65 13.93 25.92
CA SER A 174 3.60 14.35 26.86
C SER A 174 2.33 14.88 26.19
N ASP A 175 2.29 14.99 24.87
CA ASP A 175 1.11 15.42 24.14
C ASP A 175 0.12 14.26 24.02
N THR A 176 -0.83 14.21 24.93
CA THR A 176 -1.85 13.15 24.95
C THR A 176 -2.80 13.20 23.75
N THR A 177 -2.91 14.34 23.04
CA THR A 177 -3.76 14.44 21.85
C THR A 177 -3.17 13.67 20.67
N ALA A 178 -1.86 13.45 20.68
CA ALA A 178 -1.15 12.73 19.63
C ALA A 178 -1.13 11.21 19.82
N LEU A 179 -1.69 10.67 20.91
CA LEU A 179 -1.72 9.22 21.18
C LEU A 179 -2.52 8.42 20.12
N GLY A 180 -3.45 9.08 19.44
CA GLY A 180 -4.20 8.48 18.34
C GLY A 180 -3.46 8.45 17.01
N ASN A 181 -2.28 9.07 16.89
CA ASN A 181 -1.52 9.11 15.66
C ASN A 181 -0.85 7.77 15.38
N THR A 182 -1.02 7.24 14.20
CA THR A 182 -0.27 6.08 13.72
C THR A 182 0.97 6.55 12.98
N TYR A 183 2.14 6.00 13.34
CA TYR A 183 3.42 6.36 12.73
C TYR A 183 3.94 5.28 11.77
N ILE A 184 3.17 4.20 11.57
CA ILE A 184 3.49 3.12 10.63
C ILE A 184 2.95 3.49 9.25
N SER A 185 1.64 3.69 9.14
CA SER A 185 0.95 4.21 7.95
C SER A 185 -0.40 4.83 8.36
N ASN A 186 -0.94 5.69 7.50
CA ASN A 186 -2.21 6.40 7.78
C ASN A 186 -3.42 5.47 7.86
N ASP A 187 -3.34 4.31 7.22
CA ASP A 187 -4.38 3.28 7.15
C ASP A 187 -4.21 2.14 8.16
N SER A 188 -3.14 2.16 8.97
CA SER A 188 -2.84 1.08 9.91
C SER A 188 -3.74 1.10 11.13
N ASP A 189 -4.09 -0.11 11.57
CA ASP A 189 -4.84 -0.40 12.80
C ASP A 189 -4.47 -1.80 13.31
N TRP A 190 -5.12 -2.26 14.39
CA TRP A 190 -5.20 -3.68 14.70
C TRP A 190 -6.04 -4.37 13.61
N ILE A 191 -5.51 -5.44 13.04
CA ILE A 191 -6.13 -6.09 11.88
C ILE A 191 -6.32 -7.58 12.13
N ASP A 192 -7.45 -8.11 11.68
CA ASP A 192 -7.56 -9.52 11.37
C ASP A 192 -6.82 -9.79 10.06
N PHE A 193 -5.91 -10.74 10.09
CA PHE A 193 -5.06 -11.02 8.93
C PHE A 193 -5.14 -12.49 8.54
N GLU A 194 -5.41 -12.73 7.26
CA GLU A 194 -5.37 -14.05 6.66
C GLU A 194 -4.66 -14.00 5.31
N ALA A 195 -3.71 -14.92 5.11
CA ALA A 195 -2.95 -14.97 3.89
C ALA A 195 -2.68 -16.40 3.43
N VAL A 196 -2.89 -16.66 2.14
CA VAL A 196 -2.37 -17.82 1.46
C VAL A 196 -1.24 -17.37 0.56
N VAL A 197 -0.04 -17.89 0.78
CA VAL A 197 1.15 -17.55 -0.02
C VAL A 197 1.67 -18.80 -0.70
N SER A 198 1.84 -18.74 -2.01
CA SER A 198 2.47 -19.83 -2.76
C SER A 198 3.80 -19.42 -3.36
N THR A 199 4.73 -20.38 -3.44
CA THR A 199 6.06 -20.20 -4.02
C THR A 199 6.54 -21.49 -4.71
N SER A 200 7.78 -21.53 -5.17
CA SER A 200 8.40 -22.74 -5.70
C SER A 200 8.48 -23.82 -4.61
N LYS A 201 8.38 -25.06 -5.01
CA LYS A 201 8.33 -26.25 -4.11
C LYS A 201 9.51 -26.32 -3.14
N ASP A 202 10.66 -25.86 -3.54
CA ASP A 202 11.92 -25.87 -2.80
C ASP A 202 12.09 -24.65 -1.87
N GLN A 203 11.10 -23.74 -1.81
CA GLN A 203 11.14 -22.52 -1.01
C GLN A 203 10.09 -22.53 0.09
N ILE A 204 10.29 -21.69 1.08
CA ILE A 204 9.36 -21.46 2.19
C ILE A 204 8.86 -20.02 2.11
N ALA A 205 7.55 -19.83 2.29
CA ALA A 205 6.96 -18.52 2.46
C ALA A 205 6.54 -18.30 3.92
N ILE A 206 6.71 -17.08 4.41
CA ILE A 206 6.32 -16.66 5.77
C ILE A 206 5.46 -15.42 5.63
N ALA A 207 4.36 -15.38 6.39
CA ALA A 207 3.49 -14.22 6.52
C ALA A 207 3.18 -13.94 8.00
N PRO A 208 2.61 -12.79 8.35
CA PRO A 208 2.15 -12.53 9.71
C PRO A 208 1.18 -13.60 10.23
N GLY A 209 1.20 -13.84 11.56
CA GLY A 209 0.33 -14.79 12.23
C GLY A 209 0.89 -16.20 12.34
N TYR A 210 0.00 -17.15 12.55
CA TYR A 210 0.34 -18.55 12.79
C TYR A 210 0.03 -19.39 11.55
N LEU A 211 0.95 -20.30 11.20
CA LEU A 211 0.77 -21.26 10.12
C LEU A 211 -0.41 -22.19 10.46
N GLN A 212 -1.44 -22.16 9.64
CA GLN A 212 -2.63 -22.99 9.76
C GLN A 212 -2.49 -24.28 8.94
N LYS A 213 -1.94 -24.13 7.72
CA LYS A 213 -1.82 -25.26 6.78
C LYS A 213 -0.66 -25.02 5.83
N GLU A 214 -0.04 -26.11 5.45
CA GLU A 214 0.94 -26.19 4.37
C GLU A 214 0.56 -27.34 3.45
N TRP A 215 0.69 -27.14 2.13
CA TRP A 215 0.45 -28.21 1.14
C TRP A 215 1.25 -27.98 -0.15
N ILE A 216 1.32 -29.01 -0.97
CA ILE A 216 1.93 -28.96 -2.30
C ILE A 216 0.84 -29.28 -3.31
N GLU A 217 0.74 -28.46 -4.35
CA GLU A 217 -0.20 -28.62 -5.45
C GLU A 217 0.45 -28.05 -6.73
N ASP A 218 0.32 -28.74 -7.86
CA ASP A 218 0.86 -28.34 -9.17
C ASP A 218 2.33 -27.87 -9.14
N ASP A 219 3.18 -28.60 -8.41
CA ASP A 219 4.61 -28.32 -8.20
C ASP A 219 4.91 -26.98 -7.50
N ARG A 220 3.94 -26.44 -6.79
CA ARG A 220 4.03 -25.25 -5.94
C ARG A 220 3.81 -25.63 -4.48
N ARG A 221 4.39 -24.86 -3.55
CA ARG A 221 4.21 -25.01 -2.12
C ARG A 221 3.42 -23.83 -1.58
N TYR A 222 2.36 -24.11 -0.84
CA TYR A 222 1.40 -23.17 -0.31
C TYR A 222 1.49 -23.13 1.20
N PHE A 223 1.28 -21.93 1.76
CA PHE A 223 1.31 -21.66 3.18
C PHE A 223 0.12 -20.77 3.54
N HIS A 224 -0.72 -21.25 4.44
CA HIS A 224 -1.86 -20.50 4.96
C HIS A 224 -1.53 -19.98 6.35
N TYR A 225 -1.55 -18.69 6.54
CA TYR A 225 -1.31 -18.00 7.79
C TYR A 225 -2.55 -17.25 8.24
N LYS A 226 -2.78 -17.20 9.57
CA LYS A 226 -3.87 -16.45 10.17
C LYS A 226 -3.43 -15.79 11.47
N MET A 227 -3.90 -14.56 11.69
CA MET A 227 -3.72 -13.80 12.91
C MET A 227 -5.02 -13.04 13.19
N ASP A 228 -5.57 -13.22 14.37
CA ASP A 228 -6.71 -12.44 14.85
C ASP A 228 -6.18 -11.19 15.56
N SER A 229 -6.94 -10.09 15.48
CA SER A 229 -6.63 -8.77 16.09
C SER A 229 -6.72 -8.79 17.62
#